data_a83c92059f9ff1f6307cf39389775a70
#
_entry.id   a83c92059f9ff1f6307cf39389775a70
#
_cell.length_a   1.000
_cell.length_b   1.000
_cell.length_c   1.000
_cell.angle_alpha   90.00
_cell.angle_beta   90.00
_cell.angle_gamma   90.00
#
_symmetry.space_group_name_H-M   'P 1'
#
loop_
_entity.id
_entity.type
_entity.pdbx_description
1 polymer ?
#
loop_
_entity_poly.entity_id
_entity_poly.type
_entity_poly.pdbx_seq_one_letter_code
_entity_poly.pdbx_strand_id
1 'polypeptide(L)'
;MAAATVRSSPLVRVVVNSVQKLYPQALADKSWDNTGLLLEAPLRPPTTTPPPSAHTILLTIDLTRAVVDEALSTNSSMIIAYHPIIFRPLKSLSLRDTQQESLLRLAQAGISVYSPHTAVDAALGGVNDWLADGISGGRGNEESRRVLEESMAPPDGFEGSGMGRMVVLKKAQKLGDLVERVKAYLGMQHLMVAATEAHNSGDALISRIALCAGSGGSMFKHLDVDLFFTGELSHHEALGARERGISTISCFHTNTERGFLAAVMKPKLLEVLKEEWARLKATPEGREFAGDAEVQVAVSAADRDPYEIV
;
A
#
# COMPACT_ATOMS: atom_id res chain seq x y z
N MET A 1 3.44 -37.46 25.67
CA MET A 1 2.93 -36.86 24.44
C MET A 1 4.01 -35.92 23.94
N ALA A 2 4.57 -36.14 22.75
CA ALA A 2 5.50 -35.19 22.15
C ALA A 2 4.75 -33.88 21.89
N ALA A 3 5.30 -32.75 22.31
CA ALA A 3 4.74 -31.46 22.03
C ALA A 3 4.64 -31.32 20.49
N ALA A 4 3.44 -31.05 19.97
CA ALA A 4 3.26 -30.79 18.55
C ALA A 4 4.13 -29.58 18.18
N THR A 5 5.05 -29.76 17.26
CA THR A 5 5.89 -28.66 16.76
C THR A 5 4.96 -27.66 16.06
N VAL A 6 4.88 -26.43 16.57
CA VAL A 6 4.14 -25.35 15.90
C VAL A 6 4.82 -25.10 14.55
N ARG A 7 4.06 -25.22 13.46
CA ARG A 7 4.56 -25.02 12.10
C ARG A 7 3.88 -23.80 11.49
N SER A 8 4.62 -23.08 10.66
CA SER A 8 4.08 -22.01 9.82
C SER A 8 3.03 -22.57 8.86
N SER A 9 1.91 -21.84 8.70
CA SER A 9 0.87 -22.26 7.76
C SER A 9 1.41 -22.27 6.32
N PRO A 10 1.15 -23.33 5.51
CA PRO A 10 1.48 -23.34 4.10
C PRO A 10 0.89 -22.14 3.34
N LEU A 11 -0.31 -21.69 3.71
CA LEU A 11 -0.93 -20.51 3.15
C LEU A 11 -0.10 -19.24 3.41
N VAL A 12 0.36 -19.04 4.66
CA VAL A 12 1.18 -17.86 5.01
C VAL A 12 2.44 -17.83 4.16
N ARG A 13 3.13 -18.95 3.98
CA ARG A 13 4.31 -19.03 3.11
C ARG A 13 4.00 -18.66 1.66
N VAL A 14 2.90 -19.17 1.11
CA VAL A 14 2.46 -18.87 -0.26
C VAL A 14 2.14 -17.39 -0.42
N VAL A 15 1.39 -16.80 0.50
CA VAL A 15 1.01 -15.37 0.46
C VAL A 15 2.24 -14.47 0.58
N VAL A 16 3.11 -14.74 1.56
CA VAL A 16 4.36 -13.97 1.75
C VAL A 16 5.23 -14.02 0.50
N ASN A 17 5.44 -15.22 -0.06
CA ASN A 17 6.22 -15.36 -1.31
C ASN A 17 5.58 -14.61 -2.47
N SER A 18 4.24 -14.65 -2.60
CA SER A 18 3.52 -13.94 -3.65
C SER A 18 3.66 -12.42 -3.53
N VAL A 19 3.53 -11.88 -2.31
CA VAL A 19 3.73 -10.44 -2.07
C VAL A 19 5.17 -10.03 -2.36
N GLN A 20 6.16 -10.82 -1.91
CA GLN A 20 7.57 -10.50 -2.13
C GLN A 20 8.02 -10.60 -3.59
N LYS A 21 7.34 -11.36 -4.43
CA LYS A 21 7.57 -11.34 -5.89
C LYS A 21 7.15 -10.04 -6.54
N LEU A 22 6.12 -9.38 -6.03
CA LEU A 22 5.62 -8.11 -6.53
C LEU A 22 6.30 -6.91 -5.86
N TYR A 23 6.54 -7.04 -4.56
CA TYR A 23 7.04 -5.99 -3.66
C TYR A 23 8.08 -6.59 -2.72
N PRO A 24 9.31 -6.84 -3.20
CA PRO A 24 10.38 -7.41 -2.38
C PRO A 24 10.62 -6.59 -1.12
N GLN A 25 10.66 -7.23 0.03
CA GLN A 25 10.94 -6.57 1.31
C GLN A 25 12.31 -5.85 1.33
N ALA A 26 13.23 -6.25 0.43
CA ALA A 26 14.50 -5.58 0.25
C ALA A 26 14.37 -4.13 -0.24
N LEU A 27 13.25 -3.76 -0.87
CA LEU A 27 12.96 -2.41 -1.34
C LEU A 27 12.48 -1.47 -0.22
N ALA A 28 12.04 -2.02 0.93
CA ALA A 28 11.55 -1.21 2.04
C ALA A 28 12.67 -0.38 2.68
N ASP A 29 12.32 0.80 3.19
CA ASP A 29 13.24 1.64 3.95
C ASP A 29 13.49 1.04 5.34
N LYS A 30 14.60 0.32 5.46
CA LYS A 30 14.99 -0.38 6.70
C LYS A 30 15.48 0.55 7.81
N SER A 31 15.64 1.84 7.55
CA SER A 31 16.14 2.79 8.54
C SER A 31 15.09 3.12 9.62
N TRP A 32 13.81 3.04 9.28
CA TRP A 32 12.71 3.38 10.19
C TRP A 32 11.46 2.50 10.05
N ASP A 33 11.27 1.85 8.90
CA ASP A 33 10.07 1.07 8.61
C ASP A 33 10.11 -0.34 9.21
N ASN A 34 8.94 -0.89 9.50
CA ASN A 34 8.77 -2.25 10.02
C ASN A 34 7.87 -3.07 9.09
N THR A 35 8.47 -3.68 8.07
CA THR A 35 7.77 -4.47 7.04
C THR A 35 7.93 -5.96 7.24
N GLY A 36 7.07 -6.74 6.59
CA GLY A 36 7.13 -8.19 6.57
C GLY A 36 5.99 -8.86 7.32
N LEU A 37 6.21 -10.10 7.77
CA LEU A 37 5.25 -10.86 8.56
C LEU A 37 5.25 -10.36 10.01
N LEU A 38 4.31 -9.46 10.34
CA LEU A 38 4.26 -8.78 11.63
C LEU A 38 3.52 -9.58 12.70
N LEU A 39 2.59 -10.43 12.30
CA LEU A 39 1.91 -11.38 13.14
C LEU A 39 1.84 -12.71 12.40
N GLU A 40 2.49 -13.74 12.93
CA GLU A 40 2.32 -15.12 12.50
C GLU A 40 1.44 -15.85 13.50
N ALA A 41 0.21 -16.15 13.08
CA ALA A 41 -0.72 -16.88 13.91
C ALA A 41 -0.42 -18.40 13.82
N PRO A 42 -0.52 -19.14 14.94
CA PRO A 42 -0.37 -20.58 14.93
C PRO A 42 -1.36 -21.25 13.98
N LEU A 43 -0.89 -22.24 13.22
CA LEU A 43 -1.78 -23.07 12.40
C LEU A 43 -2.76 -23.81 13.31
N ARG A 44 -4.04 -23.58 13.10
CA ARG A 44 -5.10 -24.28 13.83
C ARG A 44 -5.47 -25.59 13.12
N PRO A 45 -5.76 -26.64 13.88
CA PRO A 45 -6.47 -27.77 13.32
C PRO A 45 -7.78 -27.31 12.69
N PRO A 46 -8.23 -27.92 11.59
CA PRO A 46 -9.53 -27.61 11.01
C PRO A 46 -10.63 -27.75 12.06
N THR A 47 -11.31 -26.65 12.39
CA THR A 47 -12.43 -26.65 13.36
C THR A 47 -13.78 -26.83 12.67
N THR A 48 -13.80 -26.74 11.35
CA THR A 48 -15.00 -26.87 10.53
C THR A 48 -14.90 -28.09 9.62
N THR A 49 -15.95 -28.87 9.59
CA THR A 49 -16.14 -29.97 8.63
C THR A 49 -17.43 -29.65 7.86
N PRO A 50 -17.41 -29.39 6.55
CA PRO A 50 -16.24 -29.46 5.65
C PRO A 50 -15.25 -28.30 5.80
N PRO A 51 -14.01 -28.47 5.32
CA PRO A 51 -13.03 -27.36 5.26
C PRO A 51 -13.54 -26.22 4.38
N PRO A 52 -13.02 -24.97 4.53
CA PRO A 52 -13.46 -23.83 3.73
C PRO A 52 -13.25 -24.11 2.23
N SER A 53 -14.19 -23.67 1.41
CA SER A 53 -14.08 -23.77 -0.05
C SER A 53 -13.06 -22.79 -0.65
N ALA A 54 -12.72 -21.75 0.09
CA ALA A 54 -11.70 -20.77 -0.31
C ALA A 54 -10.96 -20.18 0.89
N HIS A 55 -9.70 -19.82 0.64
CA HIS A 55 -8.88 -19.01 1.54
C HIS A 55 -8.90 -17.55 1.04
N THR A 56 -9.44 -16.64 1.85
CA THR A 56 -9.55 -15.22 1.50
C THR A 56 -8.40 -14.43 2.14
N ILE A 57 -7.66 -13.71 1.31
CA ILE A 57 -6.65 -12.75 1.71
C ILE A 57 -7.29 -11.37 1.69
N LEU A 58 -7.36 -10.70 2.84
CA LEU A 58 -7.97 -9.38 2.98
C LEU A 58 -6.89 -8.29 2.85
N LEU A 59 -7.05 -7.37 1.91
CA LEU A 59 -6.20 -6.19 1.74
C LEU A 59 -6.83 -5.00 2.48
N THR A 60 -6.01 -4.24 3.19
CA THR A 60 -6.42 -3.01 3.88
C THR A 60 -5.27 -2.00 3.88
N ILE A 61 -5.56 -0.71 3.98
CA ILE A 61 -4.54 0.30 4.28
C ILE A 61 -4.24 0.25 5.77
N ASP A 62 -5.23 0.54 6.60
CA ASP A 62 -5.09 0.56 8.06
C ASP A 62 -5.78 -0.65 8.71
N LEU A 63 -5.06 -1.38 9.54
CA LEU A 63 -5.63 -2.50 10.30
C LEU A 63 -6.32 -1.99 11.57
N THR A 64 -7.51 -1.39 11.39
CA THR A 64 -8.35 -0.89 12.48
C THR A 64 -9.17 -2.00 13.12
N ARG A 65 -9.82 -1.72 14.27
CA ARG A 65 -10.76 -2.67 14.92
C ARG A 65 -11.90 -3.07 13.98
N ALA A 66 -12.43 -2.13 13.19
CA ALA A 66 -13.49 -2.41 12.21
C ALA A 66 -13.02 -3.41 11.13
N VAL A 67 -11.78 -3.27 10.66
CA VAL A 67 -11.17 -4.22 9.71
C VAL A 67 -10.95 -5.60 10.36
N VAL A 68 -10.56 -5.65 11.63
CA VAL A 68 -10.46 -6.92 12.38
C VAL A 68 -11.82 -7.59 12.50
N ASP A 69 -12.87 -6.83 12.83
CA ASP A 69 -14.24 -7.34 12.92
C ASP A 69 -14.73 -7.88 11.55
N GLU A 70 -14.43 -7.18 10.46
CA GLU A 70 -14.69 -7.64 9.10
C GLU A 70 -13.94 -8.95 8.80
N ALA A 71 -12.62 -9.00 9.08
CA ALA A 71 -11.81 -10.18 8.83
C ALA A 71 -12.31 -11.42 9.58
N LEU A 72 -12.74 -11.23 10.84
CA LEU A 72 -13.32 -12.30 11.66
C LEU A 72 -14.68 -12.75 11.13
N SER A 73 -15.56 -11.82 10.76
CA SER A 73 -16.90 -12.12 10.27
C SER A 73 -16.91 -12.79 8.90
N THR A 74 -15.94 -12.44 8.05
CA THR A 74 -15.77 -13.03 6.70
C THR A 74 -14.88 -14.28 6.71
N ASN A 75 -14.40 -14.73 7.86
CA ASN A 75 -13.45 -15.84 8.01
C ASN A 75 -12.21 -15.66 7.10
N SER A 76 -11.66 -14.45 7.04
CA SER A 76 -10.44 -14.20 6.29
C SER A 76 -9.29 -15.07 6.81
N SER A 77 -8.48 -15.60 5.90
CA SER A 77 -7.39 -16.51 6.26
C SER A 77 -6.08 -15.80 6.57
N MET A 78 -5.87 -14.62 6.00
CA MET A 78 -4.71 -13.75 6.23
C MET A 78 -5.05 -12.31 5.88
N ILE A 79 -4.37 -11.34 6.49
CA ILE A 79 -4.49 -9.92 6.18
C ILE A 79 -3.17 -9.41 5.62
N ILE A 80 -3.25 -8.61 4.55
CA ILE A 80 -2.16 -7.76 4.09
C ILE A 80 -2.57 -6.32 4.41
N ALA A 81 -1.93 -5.76 5.42
CA ALA A 81 -2.10 -4.37 5.84
C ALA A 81 -0.99 -3.53 5.23
N TYR A 82 -1.34 -2.52 4.42
CA TYR A 82 -0.36 -1.63 3.81
C TYR A 82 0.51 -0.99 4.89
N HIS A 83 -0.10 -0.33 5.86
CA HIS A 83 0.59 0.22 7.02
C HIS A 83 0.87 -0.85 8.08
N PRO A 84 2.07 -0.86 8.69
CA PRO A 84 2.43 -1.82 9.71
C PRO A 84 1.71 -1.55 11.03
N ILE A 85 0.86 -2.50 11.46
CA ILE A 85 0.19 -2.40 12.77
C ILE A 85 1.20 -2.41 13.94
N ILE A 86 2.35 -3.05 13.77
CA ILE A 86 3.47 -2.97 14.70
C ILE A 86 4.52 -2.05 14.08
N PHE A 87 4.40 -0.75 14.30
CA PHE A 87 5.36 0.22 13.78
C PHE A 87 6.59 0.38 14.69
N ARG A 88 6.38 0.33 16.00
CA ARG A 88 7.44 0.41 17.02
C ARG A 88 7.50 -0.90 17.81
N PRO A 89 8.69 -1.29 18.35
CA PRO A 89 8.82 -2.48 19.17
C PRO A 89 7.83 -2.50 20.33
N LEU A 90 7.14 -3.62 20.52
CA LEU A 90 6.21 -3.85 21.63
C LEU A 90 6.95 -4.52 22.79
N LYS A 91 6.77 -4.00 24.02
CA LYS A 91 7.33 -4.60 25.23
C LYS A 91 6.38 -5.61 25.88
N SER A 92 5.09 -5.52 25.57
CA SER A 92 4.04 -6.40 26.08
C SER A 92 2.86 -6.39 25.14
N LEU A 93 1.98 -7.37 25.26
CA LEU A 93 0.67 -7.41 24.60
C LEU A 93 -0.42 -7.31 25.68
N SER A 94 -1.38 -6.40 25.50
CA SER A 94 -2.43 -6.10 26.47
C SER A 94 -3.75 -5.81 25.77
N LEU A 95 -4.87 -6.20 26.37
CA LEU A 95 -6.21 -5.82 25.90
C LEU A 95 -6.58 -4.36 26.18
N ARG A 96 -5.70 -3.58 26.83
CA ARG A 96 -5.94 -2.15 27.11
C ARG A 96 -5.60 -1.24 25.94
N ASP A 97 -4.77 -1.72 25.04
CA ASP A 97 -4.37 -1.02 23.81
C ASP A 97 -5.12 -1.63 22.63
N THR A 98 -5.77 -0.80 21.82
CA THR A 98 -6.67 -1.25 20.73
C THR A 98 -5.96 -1.98 19.61
N GLN A 99 -4.69 -1.61 19.31
CA GLN A 99 -3.89 -2.30 18.30
C GLN A 99 -3.42 -3.65 18.81
N GLN A 100 -3.00 -3.73 20.07
CA GLN A 100 -2.60 -4.99 20.70
C GLN A 100 -3.78 -5.93 20.90
N GLU A 101 -4.97 -5.42 21.26
CA GLU A 101 -6.22 -6.20 21.27
C GLU A 101 -6.49 -6.80 19.89
N SER A 102 -6.36 -6.00 18.81
CA SER A 102 -6.51 -6.45 17.43
C SER A 102 -5.56 -7.59 17.10
N LEU A 103 -4.27 -7.46 17.44
CA LEU A 103 -3.28 -8.54 17.24
C LEU A 103 -3.62 -9.82 18.01
N LEU A 104 -4.04 -9.70 19.27
CA LEU A 104 -4.42 -10.86 20.11
C LEU A 104 -5.66 -11.57 19.55
N ARG A 105 -6.67 -10.82 19.09
CA ARG A 105 -7.88 -11.37 18.47
C ARG A 105 -7.56 -12.12 17.17
N LEU A 106 -6.71 -11.54 16.31
CA LEU A 106 -6.27 -12.17 15.07
C LEU A 106 -5.44 -13.44 15.35
N ALA A 107 -4.47 -13.36 16.27
CA ALA A 107 -3.70 -14.54 16.69
C ALA A 107 -4.60 -15.64 17.23
N GLN A 108 -5.58 -15.29 18.08
CA GLN A 108 -6.59 -16.20 18.56
C GLN A 108 -7.44 -16.77 17.44
N ALA A 109 -7.74 -16.04 16.38
CA ALA A 109 -8.48 -16.51 15.21
C ALA A 109 -7.64 -17.30 14.20
N GLY A 110 -6.33 -17.39 14.37
CA GLY A 110 -5.43 -18.06 13.41
C GLY A 110 -5.16 -17.23 12.16
N ILE A 111 -5.37 -15.91 12.21
CA ILE A 111 -5.20 -14.96 11.10
C ILE A 111 -3.85 -14.26 11.23
N SER A 112 -2.97 -14.47 10.26
CA SER A 112 -1.66 -13.80 10.20
C SER A 112 -1.75 -12.44 9.51
N VAL A 113 -0.79 -11.55 9.79
CA VAL A 113 -0.73 -10.19 9.21
C VAL A 113 0.64 -9.95 8.59
N TYR A 114 0.64 -9.55 7.32
CA TYR A 114 1.81 -9.10 6.58
C TYR A 114 1.67 -7.62 6.20
N SER A 115 2.77 -6.85 6.27
CA SER A 115 2.79 -5.45 5.85
C SER A 115 3.92 -5.21 4.84
N PRO A 116 3.62 -4.83 3.58
CA PRO A 116 4.64 -4.50 2.60
C PRO A 116 5.08 -3.03 2.65
N HIS A 117 4.24 -2.09 3.07
CA HIS A 117 4.43 -0.65 3.27
C HIS A 117 5.38 -0.02 2.23
N THR A 118 6.53 0.53 2.66
CA THR A 118 7.47 1.24 1.78
C THR A 118 8.06 0.38 0.65
N ALA A 119 7.98 -0.94 0.72
CA ALA A 119 8.33 -1.78 -0.42
C ALA A 119 7.39 -1.59 -1.61
N VAL A 120 6.11 -1.28 -1.36
CA VAL A 120 5.12 -0.94 -2.40
C VAL A 120 5.38 0.45 -2.98
N ASP A 121 5.81 1.40 -2.11
CA ASP A 121 6.16 2.76 -2.54
C ASP A 121 7.36 2.76 -3.49
N ALA A 122 8.36 1.96 -3.18
CA ALA A 122 9.59 1.89 -3.96
C ALA A 122 9.47 1.06 -5.24
N ALA A 123 8.63 0.03 -5.26
CA ALA A 123 8.54 -0.91 -6.37
C ALA A 123 8.15 -0.25 -7.70
N LEU A 124 8.71 -0.76 -8.81
CA LEU A 124 8.24 -0.42 -10.14
C LEU A 124 6.82 -0.95 -10.35
N GLY A 125 5.93 -0.09 -10.87
CA GLY A 125 4.50 -0.39 -10.96
C GLY A 125 3.79 -0.48 -9.61
N GLY A 126 4.39 0.07 -8.56
CA GLY A 126 3.82 0.28 -7.23
C GLY A 126 2.94 1.51 -7.14
N VAL A 127 2.62 1.95 -5.92
CA VAL A 127 1.65 3.02 -5.67
C VAL A 127 2.07 4.36 -6.26
N ASN A 128 3.36 4.71 -6.23
CA ASN A 128 3.85 5.97 -6.79
C ASN A 128 3.78 5.99 -8.33
N ASP A 129 3.92 4.86 -9.00
CA ASP A 129 3.68 4.76 -10.44
C ASP A 129 2.20 4.88 -10.78
N TRP A 130 1.32 4.27 -9.97
CA TRP A 130 -0.12 4.41 -10.10
C TRP A 130 -0.58 5.88 -9.93
N LEU A 131 -0.05 6.60 -8.94
CA LEU A 131 -0.33 8.03 -8.77
C LEU A 131 0.18 8.86 -9.95
N ALA A 132 1.37 8.53 -10.48
CA ALA A 132 1.93 9.18 -11.64
C ALA A 132 1.04 9.00 -12.88
N ASP A 133 0.50 7.80 -13.11
CA ASP A 133 -0.48 7.54 -14.17
C ASP A 133 -1.75 8.37 -13.97
N GLY A 134 -2.21 8.50 -12.73
CA GLY A 134 -3.39 9.28 -12.39
C GLY A 134 -3.24 10.76 -12.74
N ILE A 135 -2.17 11.40 -12.31
CA ILE A 135 -1.99 12.84 -12.53
C ILE A 135 -1.59 13.17 -13.98
N SER A 136 -0.79 12.32 -14.62
CA SER A 136 -0.39 12.55 -16.03
C SER A 136 -1.49 12.18 -17.04
N GLY A 137 -2.44 11.33 -16.64
CA GLY A 137 -3.41 10.69 -17.55
C GLY A 137 -2.79 9.52 -18.32
N GLY A 138 -1.73 8.93 -17.77
CA GLY A 138 -1.05 7.75 -18.28
C GLY A 138 0.32 8.01 -18.91
N ARG A 139 1.16 6.98 -18.95
CA ARG A 139 2.56 7.02 -19.41
C ARG A 139 2.75 7.65 -20.80
N GLY A 140 1.74 7.52 -21.67
CA GLY A 140 1.77 8.09 -23.03
C GLY A 140 1.82 9.62 -23.05
N ASN A 141 1.39 10.30 -21.98
CA ASN A 141 1.40 11.76 -21.84
C ASN A 141 2.69 12.31 -21.22
N GLU A 142 3.62 11.45 -20.84
CA GLU A 142 4.85 11.80 -20.17
C GLU A 142 6.03 11.80 -21.14
N GLU A 143 6.86 12.83 -21.06
CA GLU A 143 8.18 12.86 -21.67
C GLU A 143 9.13 11.95 -20.90
N SER A 144 9.12 12.07 -19.57
CA SER A 144 9.93 11.22 -18.69
C SER A 144 9.24 10.95 -17.36
N ARG A 145 9.61 9.80 -16.76
CA ARG A 145 9.32 9.45 -15.36
C ARG A 145 10.57 8.84 -14.76
N ARG A 146 10.94 9.29 -13.57
CA ARG A 146 12.03 8.72 -12.78
C ARG A 146 11.66 8.73 -11.31
N VAL A 147 12.37 7.93 -10.51
CA VAL A 147 12.26 7.96 -9.05
C VAL A 147 12.87 9.25 -8.50
N LEU A 148 12.41 9.69 -7.33
CA LEU A 148 13.01 10.82 -6.61
C LEU A 148 14.25 10.37 -5.84
N GLU A 149 14.15 9.25 -5.15
CA GLU A 149 15.23 8.64 -4.37
C GLU A 149 15.40 7.18 -4.79
N GLU A 150 16.54 6.85 -5.38
CA GLU A 150 16.82 5.50 -5.87
C GLU A 150 17.05 4.51 -4.72
N SER A 151 16.56 3.29 -4.86
CA SER A 151 16.87 2.20 -3.95
C SER A 151 18.36 1.85 -4.04
N MET A 152 19.07 1.84 -2.91
CA MET A 152 20.53 1.65 -2.90
C MET A 152 20.98 0.26 -3.36
N ALA A 153 20.18 -0.77 -3.08
CA ALA A 153 20.49 -2.16 -3.43
C ALA A 153 19.21 -2.92 -3.81
N PRO A 154 18.60 -2.58 -4.96
CA PRO A 154 17.41 -3.27 -5.42
C PRO A 154 17.75 -4.73 -5.75
N PRO A 155 16.85 -5.68 -5.47
CA PRO A 155 17.04 -7.05 -5.92
C PRO A 155 16.94 -7.16 -7.45
N ASP A 156 17.46 -8.26 -8.00
CA ASP A 156 17.42 -8.54 -9.44
C ASP A 156 16.00 -8.40 -10.02
N GLY A 157 15.86 -7.66 -11.11
CA GLY A 157 14.59 -7.35 -11.76
C GLY A 157 13.85 -6.12 -11.19
N PHE A 158 14.43 -5.45 -10.20
CA PHE A 158 13.89 -4.20 -9.60
C PHE A 158 14.86 -3.02 -9.75
N GLU A 159 15.78 -3.07 -10.70
CA GLU A 159 16.68 -1.97 -11.03
C GLU A 159 15.89 -0.73 -11.41
N GLY A 160 16.30 0.43 -10.91
CA GLY A 160 15.59 1.70 -11.10
C GLY A 160 14.35 1.88 -10.22
N SER A 161 14.11 0.96 -9.24
CA SER A 161 13.13 1.17 -8.18
C SER A 161 13.58 2.27 -7.21
N GLY A 162 12.64 2.84 -6.47
CA GLY A 162 12.91 3.88 -5.48
C GLY A 162 11.68 4.66 -5.09
N MET A 163 11.83 5.54 -4.11
CA MET A 163 10.76 6.30 -3.50
C MET A 163 10.34 7.49 -4.37
N GLY A 164 9.03 7.79 -4.33
CA GLY A 164 8.44 8.91 -5.07
C GLY A 164 8.64 8.83 -6.58
N ARG A 165 8.04 9.77 -7.31
CA ARG A 165 8.26 9.91 -8.77
C ARG A 165 8.40 11.37 -9.17
N MET A 166 9.30 11.61 -10.11
CA MET A 166 9.38 12.85 -10.89
C MET A 166 8.76 12.57 -12.27
N VAL A 167 7.74 13.31 -12.64
CA VAL A 167 7.07 13.21 -13.93
C VAL A 167 7.29 14.52 -14.69
N VAL A 168 7.70 14.42 -15.96
CA VAL A 168 7.71 15.54 -16.90
C VAL A 168 6.63 15.28 -17.95
N LEU A 169 5.68 16.20 -18.07
CA LEU A 169 4.59 16.10 -19.05
C LEU A 169 5.06 16.53 -20.42
N LYS A 170 4.64 15.81 -21.48
CA LYS A 170 4.88 16.20 -22.89
C LYS A 170 4.24 17.55 -23.23
N LYS A 171 3.12 17.85 -22.61
CA LYS A 171 2.40 19.10 -22.77
C LYS A 171 2.06 19.66 -21.40
N ALA A 172 2.56 20.85 -21.10
CA ALA A 172 2.24 21.55 -19.86
C ALA A 172 0.74 21.82 -19.74
N GLN A 173 0.21 21.75 -18.53
CA GLN A 173 -1.22 21.82 -18.24
C GLN A 173 -1.54 22.85 -17.15
N LYS A 174 -2.79 23.30 -17.10
CA LYS A 174 -3.27 24.19 -16.03
C LYS A 174 -3.42 23.41 -14.73
N LEU A 175 -3.17 24.06 -13.60
CA LEU A 175 -3.37 23.47 -12.27
C LEU A 175 -4.78 22.94 -12.09
N GLY A 176 -5.81 23.69 -12.51
CA GLY A 176 -7.21 23.27 -12.41
C GLY A 176 -7.51 21.95 -13.13
N ASP A 177 -6.94 21.75 -14.33
CA ASP A 177 -7.13 20.51 -15.10
C ASP A 177 -6.50 19.30 -14.38
N LEU A 178 -5.32 19.51 -13.77
CA LEU A 178 -4.65 18.46 -12.96
C LEU A 178 -5.44 18.16 -11.68
N VAL A 179 -5.98 19.16 -11.01
CA VAL A 179 -6.84 18.99 -9.82
C VAL A 179 -8.07 18.14 -10.13
N GLU A 180 -8.81 18.48 -11.20
CA GLU A 180 -10.00 17.70 -11.58
C GLU A 180 -9.64 16.26 -12.01
N ARG A 181 -8.51 16.08 -12.67
CA ARG A 181 -8.02 14.75 -13.02
C ARG A 181 -7.70 13.91 -11.78
N VAL A 182 -6.98 14.48 -10.80
CA VAL A 182 -6.66 13.82 -9.54
C VAL A 182 -7.94 13.44 -8.79
N LYS A 183 -8.90 14.37 -8.68
CA LYS A 183 -10.21 14.08 -8.07
C LYS A 183 -10.91 12.90 -8.73
N ALA A 184 -11.01 12.91 -10.04
CA ALA A 184 -11.65 11.83 -10.79
C ALA A 184 -10.92 10.49 -10.62
N TYR A 185 -9.59 10.51 -10.64
CA TYR A 185 -8.77 9.31 -10.52
C TYR A 185 -8.83 8.66 -9.14
N LEU A 186 -8.79 9.49 -8.08
CA LEU A 186 -8.85 9.03 -6.69
C LEU A 186 -10.29 8.86 -6.16
N GLY A 187 -11.31 9.26 -6.94
CA GLY A 187 -12.72 9.23 -6.51
C GLY A 187 -13.04 10.26 -5.42
N MET A 188 -12.33 11.39 -5.38
CA MET A 188 -12.47 12.42 -4.36
C MET A 188 -13.32 13.59 -4.85
N GLN A 189 -14.19 14.13 -3.99
CA GLN A 189 -14.93 15.36 -4.27
C GLN A 189 -14.10 16.61 -3.96
N HIS A 190 -13.29 16.54 -2.90
CA HIS A 190 -12.47 17.65 -2.39
C HIS A 190 -11.04 17.21 -2.14
N LEU A 191 -10.10 18.12 -2.32
CA LEU A 191 -8.70 17.98 -1.96
C LEU A 191 -8.14 19.35 -1.56
N MET A 192 -6.96 19.40 -0.98
CA MET A 192 -6.30 20.65 -0.59
C MET A 192 -5.34 21.11 -1.68
N VAL A 193 -5.38 22.41 -2.00
CA VAL A 193 -4.46 23.03 -2.95
C VAL A 193 -3.81 24.26 -2.31
N ALA A 194 -2.48 24.31 -2.31
CA ALA A 194 -1.77 25.56 -2.08
C ALA A 194 -1.19 26.04 -3.42
N ALA A 195 -1.96 26.90 -4.10
CA ALA A 195 -1.61 27.40 -5.43
C ALA A 195 -0.73 28.64 -5.33
N THR A 196 0.24 28.77 -6.23
CA THR A 196 0.89 30.04 -6.52
C THR A 196 -0.07 30.94 -7.29
N GLU A 197 0.15 32.26 -7.26
CA GLU A 197 -0.71 33.20 -8.01
C GLU A 197 -0.68 32.91 -9.50
N ALA A 198 0.51 32.69 -10.08
CA ALA A 198 0.70 32.41 -11.51
C ALA A 198 0.00 31.11 -11.97
N HIS A 199 0.03 30.03 -11.15
CA HIS A 199 -0.68 28.80 -11.50
C HIS A 199 -2.19 28.93 -11.30
N ASN A 200 -2.62 29.72 -10.31
CA ASN A 200 -4.04 29.94 -10.03
C ASN A 200 -4.72 30.81 -11.09
N SER A 201 -4.03 31.86 -11.61
CA SER A 201 -4.52 32.70 -12.71
C SER A 201 -4.44 31.98 -14.07
N GLY A 202 -3.61 30.94 -14.19
CA GLY A 202 -3.32 30.26 -15.44
C GLY A 202 -2.24 30.95 -16.31
N ASP A 203 -1.54 31.94 -15.75
CA ASP A 203 -0.40 32.62 -16.42
C ASP A 203 0.82 31.70 -16.52
N ALA A 204 0.96 30.73 -15.59
CA ALA A 204 1.94 29.67 -15.64
C ALA A 204 1.27 28.30 -15.78
N LEU A 205 1.95 27.38 -16.50
CA LEU A 205 1.51 26.01 -16.72
C LEU A 205 2.46 25.04 -16.00
N ILE A 206 1.93 23.89 -15.63
CA ILE A 206 2.66 22.82 -14.93
C ILE A 206 3.16 21.79 -15.94
N SER A 207 4.45 21.52 -15.91
CA SER A 207 5.13 20.52 -16.72
C SER A 207 5.87 19.48 -15.85
N ARG A 208 6.50 19.93 -14.77
CA ARG A 208 7.32 19.08 -13.89
C ARG A 208 6.61 18.86 -12.56
N ILE A 209 6.35 17.60 -12.25
CA ILE A 209 5.58 17.18 -11.07
C ILE A 209 6.43 16.22 -10.25
N ALA A 210 6.63 16.54 -8.97
CA ALA A 210 7.16 15.56 -8.01
C ALA A 210 6.00 15.03 -7.17
N LEU A 211 5.95 13.72 -6.98
CA LEU A 211 4.88 13.08 -6.24
C LEU A 211 5.38 11.97 -5.31
N CYS A 212 4.62 11.76 -4.23
CA CYS A 212 4.79 10.66 -3.30
C CYS A 212 3.46 10.34 -2.63
N ALA A 213 3.13 9.06 -2.49
CA ALA A 213 2.02 8.58 -1.68
C ALA A 213 2.23 8.95 -0.20
N GLY A 214 1.15 9.06 0.56
CA GLY A 214 1.21 9.35 1.98
C GLY A 214 1.85 10.71 2.29
N SER A 215 2.97 10.74 3.00
CA SER A 215 3.69 11.95 3.43
C SER A 215 4.96 12.18 2.61
N GLY A 216 4.91 13.06 1.61
CA GLY A 216 6.01 13.33 0.68
C GLY A 216 6.96 14.48 1.09
N GLY A 217 6.66 15.22 2.16
CA GLY A 217 7.33 16.49 2.47
C GLY A 217 8.85 16.39 2.60
N SER A 218 9.39 15.33 3.15
CA SER A 218 10.83 15.12 3.33
C SER A 218 11.58 14.97 2.00
N MET A 219 10.98 14.30 1.01
CA MET A 219 11.57 14.04 -0.31
C MET A 219 11.49 15.24 -1.26
N PHE A 220 10.61 16.21 -0.99
CA PHE A 220 10.41 17.37 -1.86
C PHE A 220 11.37 18.53 -1.61
N LYS A 221 12.24 18.39 -0.62
CA LYS A 221 13.24 19.42 -0.30
C LYS A 221 14.17 19.63 -1.50
N HIS A 222 14.39 20.90 -1.84
CA HIS A 222 15.33 21.33 -2.89
C HIS A 222 15.00 20.89 -4.33
N LEU A 223 13.82 20.30 -4.58
CA LEU A 223 13.41 19.98 -5.94
C LEU A 223 13.00 21.26 -6.70
N ASP A 224 13.41 21.34 -7.98
CA ASP A 224 12.99 22.37 -8.93
C ASP A 224 11.89 21.77 -9.81
N VAL A 225 10.64 22.03 -9.45
CA VAL A 225 9.43 21.53 -10.12
C VAL A 225 8.33 22.59 -10.07
N ASP A 226 7.25 22.36 -10.80
CA ASP A 226 6.10 23.27 -10.84
C ASP A 226 5.03 22.85 -9.82
N LEU A 227 4.96 21.55 -9.48
CA LEU A 227 3.91 20.97 -8.64
C LEU A 227 4.45 19.87 -7.73
N PHE A 228 4.02 19.88 -6.45
CA PHE A 228 4.07 18.72 -5.56
C PHE A 228 2.70 18.08 -5.45
N PHE A 229 2.65 16.75 -5.60
CA PHE A 229 1.43 15.96 -5.42
C PHE A 229 1.67 14.86 -4.39
N THR A 230 0.90 14.86 -3.29
CA THR A 230 1.09 13.91 -2.17
C THR A 230 -0.19 13.76 -1.35
N GLY A 231 -0.18 12.86 -0.38
CA GLY A 231 -1.27 12.71 0.59
C GLY A 231 -1.31 13.89 1.56
N GLU A 232 -0.19 14.22 2.18
CA GLU A 232 -0.15 15.29 3.18
C GLU A 232 1.17 16.06 3.20
N LEU A 233 1.08 17.32 3.57
CA LEU A 233 2.17 18.24 3.86
C LEU A 233 1.85 18.99 5.14
N SER A 234 2.85 19.29 5.94
CA SER A 234 2.70 20.24 7.03
C SER A 234 2.45 21.66 6.51
N HIS A 235 1.89 22.53 7.36
CA HIS A 235 1.67 23.95 7.03
C HIS A 235 2.95 24.62 6.49
N HIS A 236 4.09 24.40 7.14
CA HIS A 236 5.35 25.06 6.72
C HIS A 236 5.93 24.48 5.43
N GLU A 237 5.72 23.20 5.14
CA GLU A 237 6.14 22.62 3.86
C GLU A 237 5.32 23.17 2.70
N ALA A 238 3.99 23.26 2.85
CA ALA A 238 3.12 23.86 1.83
C ALA A 238 3.41 25.36 1.62
N LEU A 239 3.60 26.11 2.72
CA LEU A 239 3.99 27.52 2.66
C LEU A 239 5.34 27.68 1.96
N GLY A 240 6.36 26.92 2.35
CA GLY A 240 7.69 26.98 1.74
C GLY A 240 7.72 26.57 0.27
N ALA A 241 6.86 25.64 -0.17
CA ALA A 241 6.69 25.32 -1.57
C ALA A 241 6.12 26.53 -2.35
N ARG A 242 5.05 27.11 -1.85
CA ARG A 242 4.40 28.28 -2.48
C ARG A 242 5.34 29.48 -2.60
N GLU A 243 6.13 29.78 -1.56
CA GLU A 243 7.14 30.86 -1.59
C GLU A 243 8.25 30.62 -2.62
N ARG A 244 8.52 29.37 -2.99
CA ARG A 244 9.43 28.99 -4.07
C ARG A 244 8.78 28.98 -5.46
N GLY A 245 7.51 29.34 -5.59
CA GLY A 245 6.79 29.30 -6.86
C GLY A 245 6.24 27.93 -7.23
N ILE A 246 6.16 26.99 -6.28
CA ILE A 246 5.69 25.61 -6.48
C ILE A 246 4.28 25.48 -5.90
N SER A 247 3.32 25.02 -6.70
CA SER A 247 1.99 24.69 -6.21
C SER A 247 1.98 23.30 -5.55
N THR A 248 0.99 23.04 -4.69
CA THR A 248 0.82 21.72 -4.07
C THR A 248 -0.60 21.20 -4.20
N ILE A 249 -0.75 19.89 -4.42
CA ILE A 249 -2.00 19.13 -4.28
C ILE A 249 -1.80 18.12 -3.16
N SER A 250 -2.67 18.17 -2.13
CA SER A 250 -2.67 17.25 -1.00
C SER A 250 -4.04 16.59 -0.87
N CYS A 251 -4.05 15.24 -0.79
CA CYS A 251 -5.26 14.42 -0.91
C CYS A 251 -5.61 13.67 0.37
N PHE A 252 -5.04 14.03 1.52
CA PHE A 252 -4.96 13.24 2.75
C PHE A 252 -4.16 11.94 2.56
N HIS A 253 -3.60 11.43 3.63
CA HIS A 253 -2.59 10.37 3.59
C HIS A 253 -3.09 9.16 2.78
N THR A 254 -4.09 8.48 3.30
CA THR A 254 -4.51 7.17 2.80
C THR A 254 -5.29 7.22 1.48
N ASN A 255 -5.80 8.38 1.08
CA ASN A 255 -6.49 8.52 -0.21
C ASN A 255 -5.54 8.40 -1.41
N THR A 256 -4.24 8.66 -1.21
CA THR A 256 -3.21 8.40 -2.23
C THR A 256 -2.82 6.93 -2.34
N GLU A 257 -3.31 6.06 -1.46
CA GLU A 257 -2.92 4.65 -1.34
C GLU A 257 -4.11 3.70 -1.55
N ARG A 258 -5.27 4.06 -1.01
CA ARG A 258 -6.45 3.18 -0.91
C ARG A 258 -6.92 2.64 -2.26
N GLY A 259 -7.01 3.51 -3.26
CA GLY A 259 -7.43 3.13 -4.62
C GLY A 259 -6.48 2.12 -5.29
N PHE A 260 -5.20 2.18 -4.95
CA PHE A 260 -4.19 1.25 -5.47
C PHE A 260 -4.47 -0.20 -5.09
N LEU A 261 -5.01 -0.45 -3.90
CA LEU A 261 -5.33 -1.82 -3.46
C LEU A 261 -6.29 -2.52 -4.42
N ALA A 262 -7.36 -1.84 -4.82
CA ALA A 262 -8.36 -2.39 -5.72
C ALA A 262 -7.91 -2.38 -7.18
N ALA A 263 -7.30 -1.28 -7.62
CA ALA A 263 -6.95 -1.06 -9.02
C ALA A 263 -5.73 -1.90 -9.48
N VAL A 264 -4.76 -2.11 -8.60
CA VAL A 264 -3.47 -2.71 -8.99
C VAL A 264 -3.09 -3.90 -8.10
N MET A 265 -3.05 -3.74 -6.77
CA MET A 265 -2.52 -4.78 -5.89
C MET A 265 -3.38 -6.04 -5.94
N LYS A 266 -4.70 -5.93 -5.83
CA LYS A 266 -5.63 -7.06 -5.85
C LYS A 266 -5.48 -7.93 -7.11
N PRO A 267 -5.58 -7.41 -8.35
CA PRO A 267 -5.47 -8.24 -9.55
C PRO A 267 -4.07 -8.86 -9.68
N LYS A 268 -2.99 -8.10 -9.48
CA LYS A 268 -1.63 -8.62 -9.57
C LYS A 268 -1.34 -9.70 -8.53
N LEU A 269 -1.74 -9.46 -7.27
CA LEU A 269 -1.55 -10.44 -6.21
C LEU A 269 -2.33 -11.72 -6.47
N LEU A 270 -3.58 -11.61 -6.93
CA LEU A 270 -4.41 -12.79 -7.23
C LEU A 270 -3.79 -13.65 -8.33
N GLU A 271 -3.20 -13.05 -9.36
CA GLU A 271 -2.50 -13.76 -10.43
C GLU A 271 -1.33 -14.56 -9.88
N VAL A 272 -0.38 -13.92 -9.20
CA VAL A 272 0.80 -14.58 -8.62
C VAL A 272 0.40 -15.61 -7.56
N LEU A 273 -0.61 -15.29 -6.73
CA LEU A 273 -1.10 -16.16 -5.68
C LEU A 273 -1.68 -17.47 -6.24
N LYS A 274 -2.43 -17.41 -7.34
CA LYS A 274 -2.97 -18.60 -8.02
C LYS A 274 -1.85 -19.54 -8.50
N GLU A 275 -0.78 -18.98 -9.08
CA GLU A 275 0.37 -19.76 -9.50
C GLU A 275 1.06 -20.45 -8.32
N GLU A 276 1.35 -19.69 -7.26
CA GLU A 276 2.01 -20.25 -6.06
C GLU A 276 1.11 -21.28 -5.35
N TRP A 277 -0.19 -21.05 -5.33
CA TRP A 277 -1.16 -21.99 -4.78
C TRP A 277 -1.20 -23.30 -5.56
N ALA A 278 -1.19 -23.22 -6.89
CA ALA A 278 -1.12 -24.41 -7.73
C ALA A 278 0.20 -25.19 -7.51
N ARG A 279 1.33 -24.50 -7.34
CA ARG A 279 2.61 -25.13 -6.97
C ARG A 279 2.53 -25.82 -5.62
N LEU A 280 1.93 -25.17 -4.62
CA LEU A 280 1.71 -25.79 -3.30
C LEU A 280 0.87 -27.05 -3.45
N LYS A 281 -0.28 -27.03 -4.13
CA LYS A 281 -1.17 -28.18 -4.34
C LYS A 281 -0.48 -29.35 -5.04
N ALA A 282 0.58 -29.12 -5.80
CA ALA A 282 1.36 -30.19 -6.42
C ALA A 282 2.23 -30.98 -5.42
N THR A 283 2.49 -30.44 -4.22
CA THR A 283 3.25 -31.12 -3.17
C THR A 283 2.38 -32.01 -2.30
N PRO A 284 2.92 -33.06 -1.64
CA PRO A 284 2.16 -33.87 -0.69
C PRO A 284 1.57 -33.06 0.48
N GLU A 285 2.37 -32.17 1.11
CA GLU A 285 1.94 -31.26 2.17
C GLU A 285 0.79 -30.36 1.70
N GLY A 286 0.91 -29.81 0.50
CA GLY A 286 -0.09 -28.90 -0.05
C GLY A 286 -1.40 -29.60 -0.40
N ARG A 287 -1.37 -30.83 -0.89
CA ARG A 287 -2.59 -31.62 -1.13
C ARG A 287 -3.34 -31.90 0.16
N GLU A 288 -2.62 -32.23 1.23
CA GLU A 288 -3.22 -32.47 2.54
C GLU A 288 -3.82 -31.18 3.13
N PHE A 289 -3.11 -30.04 2.99
CA PHE A 289 -3.52 -28.75 3.56
C PHE A 289 -4.63 -28.07 2.73
N ALA A 290 -4.44 -27.96 1.43
CA ALA A 290 -5.30 -27.14 0.57
C ALA A 290 -6.56 -27.89 0.10
N GLY A 291 -6.52 -29.22 -0.04
CA GLY A 291 -7.63 -29.99 -0.62
C GLY A 291 -8.12 -29.34 -1.93
N ASP A 292 -9.45 -29.12 -2.01
CA ASP A 292 -10.10 -28.46 -3.14
C ASP A 292 -10.21 -26.92 -2.98
N ALA A 293 -9.74 -26.39 -1.83
CA ALA A 293 -9.88 -24.94 -1.57
C ALA A 293 -9.16 -24.08 -2.60
N GLU A 294 -9.82 -22.97 -2.97
CA GLU A 294 -9.28 -21.93 -3.84
C GLU A 294 -8.69 -20.77 -3.02
N VAL A 295 -7.97 -19.87 -3.68
CA VAL A 295 -7.49 -18.62 -3.07
C VAL A 295 -8.21 -17.43 -3.66
N GLN A 296 -8.54 -16.47 -2.82
CA GLN A 296 -9.24 -15.25 -3.18
C GLN A 296 -8.57 -14.05 -2.54
N VAL A 297 -8.68 -12.88 -3.18
CA VAL A 297 -8.19 -11.61 -2.65
C VAL A 297 -9.37 -10.64 -2.59
N ALA A 298 -9.65 -10.12 -1.41
CA ALA A 298 -10.66 -9.11 -1.14
C ALA A 298 -10.00 -7.80 -0.68
N VAL A 299 -10.63 -6.66 -0.93
CA VAL A 299 -10.25 -5.38 -0.34
C VAL A 299 -11.27 -5.07 0.75
N SER A 300 -10.79 -4.63 1.91
CA SER A 300 -11.64 -4.31 3.05
C SER A 300 -12.66 -3.23 2.69
N ALA A 301 -13.91 -3.46 3.07
CA ALA A 301 -14.99 -2.49 2.98
C ALA A 301 -15.10 -1.63 4.26
N ALA A 302 -14.50 -2.07 5.36
CA ALA A 302 -14.49 -1.36 6.63
C ALA A 302 -13.36 -0.33 6.74
N ASP A 303 -12.33 -0.44 5.89
CA ASP A 303 -11.17 0.46 5.90
C ASP A 303 -11.52 1.82 5.31
N ARG A 304 -11.22 2.90 6.05
CA ARG A 304 -11.57 4.29 5.69
C ARG A 304 -10.47 5.25 6.13
N ASP A 305 -10.39 6.40 5.45
CA ASP A 305 -9.59 7.52 5.94
C ASP A 305 -10.15 7.99 7.30
N PRO A 306 -9.29 8.34 8.28
CA PRO A 306 -9.74 8.84 9.57
C PRO A 306 -10.40 10.21 9.49
N TYR A 307 -10.20 10.98 8.42
CA TYR A 307 -10.79 12.31 8.23
C TYR A 307 -11.96 12.27 7.26
N GLU A 308 -13.04 12.95 7.62
CA GLU A 308 -14.17 13.25 6.75
C GLU A 308 -14.24 14.77 6.50
N ILE A 309 -14.51 15.16 5.26
CA ILE A 309 -14.76 16.56 4.93
C ILE A 309 -16.26 16.80 5.08
N VAL A 310 -16.62 17.69 5.99
CA VAL A 310 -18.01 18.04 6.33
C VAL A 310 -18.34 19.45 5.85
#